data_c39f5be5263bcfc73d133d600900546f
#
_entry.id   c39f5be5263bcfc73d133d600900546f
#
_cell.length_a   1.000
_cell.length_b   1.000
_cell.length_c   1.000
_cell.angle_alpha   90.00
_cell.angle_beta   90.00
_cell.angle_gamma   90.00
#
_symmetry.space_group_name_H-M   'P 1'
#
loop_
_entity.id
_entity.type
_entity.pdbx_description
1 polymer ?
#
loop_
_entity_poly.entity_id
_entity_poly.type
_entity_poly.pdbx_seq_one_letter_code
_entity_poly.pdbx_strand_id
1 'polypeptide(L)'
;MAIMMTIIRYSPEAFRSVAHGQAGDRRKAVDEALARLRAKILATYFSPGDALIYLIIEGDPSIMTEIQFMLQGSGGYTDVTVKLLLTGKEFQEKGKGAGEILDRFGAPNRDEIDRMLLDE
;
A
#
# COMPACT_ATOMS: atom_id res chain seq x y z
N MET A 1 -3.62 14.74 -5.31
CA MET A 1 -2.97 13.92 -4.26
C MET A 1 -3.80 12.69 -3.99
N ALA A 2 -3.16 11.56 -3.86
CA ALA A 2 -3.86 10.31 -3.60
C ALA A 2 -3.71 9.91 -2.14
N ILE A 3 -4.58 9.03 -1.70
CA ILE A 3 -4.51 8.41 -0.38
C ILE A 3 -3.99 6.99 -0.56
N MET A 4 -2.99 6.66 0.23
CA MET A 4 -2.38 5.34 0.23
C MET A 4 -2.46 4.77 1.65
N MET A 5 -2.64 3.47 1.75
CA MET A 5 -2.56 2.79 3.04
C MET A 5 -1.35 1.88 3.04
N THR A 6 -0.46 2.11 3.99
CA THR A 6 0.70 1.25 4.17
C THR A 6 0.46 0.37 5.39
N ILE A 7 0.56 -0.93 5.18
CA ILE A 7 0.39 -1.93 6.23
C ILE A 7 1.75 -2.54 6.47
N ILE A 8 2.24 -2.39 7.69
CA ILE A 8 3.59 -2.85 8.04
C ILE A 8 3.57 -3.64 9.34
N ARG A 9 4.47 -4.60 9.41
CA ARG A 9 4.70 -5.38 10.61
C ARG A 9 6.06 -5.02 11.18
N TYR A 10 6.13 -4.75 12.47
CA TYR A 10 7.41 -4.55 13.14
C TYR A 10 8.23 -5.83 13.12
N SER A 11 9.55 -5.69 12.96
CA SER A 11 10.45 -6.77 13.33
C SER A 11 10.37 -6.98 14.84
N PRO A 12 10.75 -8.17 15.36
CA PRO A 12 10.77 -8.39 16.81
C PRO A 12 11.60 -7.36 17.56
N GLU A 13 12.74 -6.95 17.00
CA GLU A 13 13.59 -5.93 17.58
C GLU A 13 12.92 -4.57 17.63
N ALA A 14 12.24 -4.19 16.54
CA ALA A 14 11.52 -2.92 16.49
C ALA A 14 10.34 -2.91 17.46
N PHE A 15 9.63 -4.01 17.58
CA PHE A 15 8.53 -4.14 18.54
C PHE A 15 9.04 -3.97 19.97
N ARG A 16 10.18 -4.56 20.28
CA ARG A 16 10.84 -4.41 21.59
C ARG A 16 11.21 -2.96 21.85
N SER A 17 11.72 -2.25 20.84
CA SER A 17 12.04 -0.83 20.97
C SER A 17 10.83 0.02 21.33
N VAL A 18 9.67 -0.30 20.76
CA VAL A 18 8.41 0.38 21.08
C VAL A 18 8.08 0.18 22.56
N ALA A 19 8.24 -1.05 23.06
CA ALA A 19 7.99 -1.37 24.47
C ALA A 19 8.92 -0.60 25.41
N HIS A 20 10.11 -0.22 24.93
CA HIS A 20 11.07 0.57 25.72
C HIS A 20 10.94 2.10 25.44
N GLY A 21 9.85 2.54 24.84
CA GLY A 21 9.55 3.96 24.68
C GLY A 21 10.26 4.66 23.53
N GLN A 22 10.77 3.94 22.55
CA GLN A 22 11.54 4.49 21.43
C GLN A 22 10.70 4.72 20.17
N ALA A 23 9.38 4.61 20.27
CA ALA A 23 8.48 4.74 19.12
C ALA A 23 8.50 6.15 18.50
N GLY A 24 8.69 7.20 19.31
CA GLY A 24 8.69 8.57 18.84
C GLY A 24 9.80 8.87 17.85
N ASP A 25 10.99 8.33 18.07
CA ASP A 25 12.14 8.53 17.19
C ASP A 25 11.90 7.87 15.82
N ARG A 26 11.28 6.70 15.80
CA ARG A 26 10.92 6.02 14.56
C ARG A 26 9.89 6.80 13.76
N ARG A 27 8.87 7.31 14.43
CA ARG A 27 7.84 8.12 13.79
C ARG A 27 8.44 9.36 13.15
N LYS A 28 9.33 10.01 13.86
CA LYS A 28 10.01 11.20 13.36
C LYS A 28 10.82 10.89 12.11
N ALA A 29 11.57 9.78 12.12
CA ALA A 29 12.37 9.36 10.97
C ALA A 29 11.49 9.06 9.75
N VAL A 30 10.35 8.40 9.94
CA VAL A 30 9.39 8.12 8.87
C VAL A 30 8.80 9.41 8.32
N ASP A 31 8.38 10.33 9.19
CA ASP A 31 7.84 11.63 8.78
C ASP A 31 8.84 12.43 7.93
N GLU A 32 10.10 12.46 8.33
CA GLU A 32 11.16 13.15 7.60
C GLU A 32 11.42 12.52 6.23
N ALA A 33 11.43 11.20 6.17
CA ALA A 33 11.63 10.48 4.91
C ALA A 33 10.46 10.70 3.95
N LEU A 34 9.22 10.64 4.45
CA LEU A 34 8.04 10.89 3.64
C LEU A 34 7.98 12.34 3.15
N ALA A 35 8.43 13.30 3.97
CA ALA A 35 8.48 14.69 3.56
C ALA A 35 9.38 14.91 2.35
N ARG A 36 10.46 14.16 2.23
CA ARG A 36 11.34 14.20 1.04
C ARG A 36 10.63 13.69 -0.20
N LEU A 37 9.65 12.82 -0.06
CA LEU A 37 8.80 12.31 -1.14
C LEU A 37 7.55 13.17 -1.34
N ARG A 38 7.44 14.30 -0.63
CA ARG A 38 6.28 15.20 -0.65
C ARG A 38 5.01 14.49 -0.22
N ALA A 39 5.14 13.62 0.77
CA ALA A 39 4.03 12.88 1.36
C ALA A 39 3.93 13.15 2.84
N LYS A 40 2.76 12.89 3.41
CA LYS A 40 2.54 13.04 4.85
C LYS A 40 1.62 11.96 5.39
N ILE A 41 1.81 11.62 6.65
CA ILE A 41 0.95 10.70 7.36
C ILE A 41 -0.28 11.47 7.86
N LEU A 42 -1.47 11.02 7.46
CA LEU A 42 -2.73 11.59 7.92
C LEU A 42 -3.23 10.91 9.20
N ALA A 43 -2.97 9.62 9.34
CA ALA A 43 -3.41 8.84 10.49
C ALA A 43 -2.53 7.61 10.67
N THR A 44 -2.40 7.16 11.90
CA THR A 44 -1.67 5.95 12.26
C THR A 44 -2.53 5.11 13.20
N TYR A 45 -2.67 3.83 12.87
CA TYR A 45 -3.41 2.89 13.71
C TYR A 45 -2.54 1.67 13.95
N PHE A 46 -2.71 1.07 15.12
CA PHE A 46 -1.97 -0.12 15.52
C PHE A 46 -2.95 -1.25 15.80
N SER A 47 -2.60 -2.44 15.32
CA SER A 47 -3.31 -3.66 15.65
C SER A 47 -2.37 -4.55 16.47
N PRO A 48 -2.44 -4.47 17.82
CA PRO A 48 -1.46 -5.17 18.65
C PRO A 48 -1.58 -6.69 18.59
N GLY A 49 -2.76 -7.22 18.25
CA GLY A 49 -2.98 -8.66 18.19
C GLY A 49 -2.14 -9.36 17.13
N ASP A 50 -1.89 -8.68 15.99
CA ASP A 50 -1.09 -9.21 14.90
C ASP A 50 0.16 -8.39 14.60
N ALA A 51 0.50 -7.45 15.50
CA ALA A 51 1.68 -6.58 15.41
C ALA A 51 1.74 -5.76 14.12
N LEU A 52 0.58 -5.35 13.60
CA LEU A 52 0.49 -4.53 12.38
C LEU A 52 0.33 -3.05 12.70
N ILE A 53 0.86 -2.25 11.79
CA ILE A 53 0.69 -0.80 11.79
C ILE A 53 0.03 -0.41 10.49
N TYR A 54 -0.95 0.47 10.57
CA TYR A 54 -1.64 1.02 9.42
C TYR A 54 -1.32 2.51 9.33
N LEU A 55 -0.64 2.91 8.25
CA LEU A 55 -0.36 4.32 7.98
C LEU A 55 -1.25 4.79 6.83
N ILE A 56 -2.02 5.83 7.08
CA ILE A 56 -2.77 6.51 6.02
C ILE A 56 -1.90 7.67 5.55
N ILE A 57 -1.47 7.61 4.30
CA ILE A 57 -0.50 8.54 3.73
C ILE A 57 -1.14 9.28 2.57
N GLU A 58 -0.93 10.60 2.52
CA GLU A 58 -1.32 11.42 1.37
C GLU A 58 -0.08 11.75 0.56
N GLY A 59 -0.14 11.52 -0.74
CA GLY A 59 0.98 11.82 -1.62
C GLY A 59 0.66 11.48 -3.07
N ASP A 60 1.65 11.61 -3.92
CA ASP A 60 1.52 11.21 -5.32
C ASP A 60 1.64 9.68 -5.42
N PRO A 61 0.74 9.01 -6.16
CA PRO A 61 0.81 7.54 -6.28
C PRO A 61 2.12 7.02 -6.85
N SER A 62 2.85 7.85 -7.59
CA SER A 62 4.14 7.44 -8.18
C SER A 62 5.20 7.08 -7.14
N ILE A 63 5.01 7.48 -5.88
CA ILE A 63 5.99 7.23 -4.82
C ILE A 63 5.76 5.91 -4.08
N MET A 64 4.76 5.12 -4.45
CA MET A 64 4.41 3.88 -3.74
C MET A 64 5.60 2.93 -3.64
N THR A 65 6.35 2.79 -4.71
CA THR A 65 7.52 1.90 -4.74
C THR A 65 8.63 2.41 -3.84
N GLU A 66 8.87 3.72 -3.81
CA GLU A 66 9.87 4.33 -2.93
C GLU A 66 9.51 4.13 -1.46
N ILE A 67 8.22 4.25 -1.12
CA ILE A 67 7.75 3.96 0.24
C ILE A 67 8.05 2.51 0.61
N GLN A 68 7.78 1.59 -0.31
CA GLN A 68 8.04 0.17 -0.13
C GLN A 68 9.53 -0.08 0.16
N PHE A 69 10.42 0.45 -0.68
CA PHE A 69 11.86 0.31 -0.50
C PHE A 69 12.35 0.93 0.80
N MET A 70 11.86 2.12 1.11
CA MET A 70 12.27 2.84 2.31
C MET A 70 11.93 2.06 3.58
N LEU A 71 10.71 1.57 3.68
CA LEU A 71 10.26 0.88 4.87
C LEU A 71 10.85 -0.53 4.96
N GLN A 72 10.75 -1.30 3.89
CA GLN A 72 11.23 -2.67 3.89
C GLN A 72 12.76 -2.74 3.95
N GLY A 73 13.44 -1.83 3.26
CA GLY A 73 14.90 -1.78 3.25
C GLY A 73 15.52 -1.29 4.55
N SER A 74 14.74 -0.65 5.42
CA SER A 74 15.27 -0.14 6.70
C SER A 74 15.65 -1.24 7.68
N GLY A 75 15.11 -2.46 7.51
CA GLY A 75 15.34 -3.57 8.42
C GLY A 75 14.47 -3.57 9.67
N GLY A 76 13.74 -2.48 9.92
CA GLY A 76 12.86 -2.36 11.09
C GLY A 76 11.49 -3.00 10.92
N TYR A 77 11.15 -3.38 9.68
CA TYR A 77 9.82 -3.91 9.34
C TYR A 77 9.97 -5.16 8.50
N THR A 78 9.13 -6.16 8.77
CA THR A 78 9.22 -7.46 8.08
C THR A 78 8.29 -7.55 6.89
N ASP A 79 7.05 -7.13 7.04
CA ASP A 79 6.06 -7.17 5.96
C ASP A 79 5.61 -5.75 5.67
N VAL A 80 5.74 -5.30 4.44
CA VAL A 80 5.31 -3.97 4.01
C VAL A 80 4.43 -4.11 2.78
N THR A 81 3.23 -3.58 2.86
CA THR A 81 2.29 -3.54 1.74
C THR A 81 1.79 -2.12 1.58
N VAL A 82 1.95 -1.55 0.40
CA VAL A 82 1.44 -0.21 0.09
C VAL A 82 0.28 -0.35 -0.87
N LYS A 83 -0.87 0.19 -0.49
CA LYS A 83 -2.11 0.12 -1.28
C LYS A 83 -2.58 1.50 -1.66
N LEU A 84 -2.94 1.68 -2.92
CA LEU A 84 -3.65 2.88 -3.35
C LEU A 84 -5.10 2.75 -2.94
N LEU A 85 -5.63 3.79 -2.30
CA LEU A 85 -7.04 3.85 -1.91
C LEU A 85 -7.75 4.85 -2.80
N LEU A 86 -8.92 4.46 -3.27
CA LEU A 86 -9.78 5.32 -4.08
C LEU A 86 -11.08 5.56 -3.33
N THR A 87 -11.64 6.75 -3.49
CA THR A 87 -13.02 6.99 -3.05
C THR A 87 -13.96 6.21 -3.95
N GLY A 88 -15.21 6.01 -3.51
CA GLY A 88 -16.21 5.35 -4.36
C GLY A 88 -16.42 6.08 -5.68
N LYS A 89 -16.36 7.42 -5.65
CA LYS A 89 -16.49 8.25 -6.85
C LYS A 89 -15.32 8.04 -7.81
N GLU A 90 -14.09 8.08 -7.30
CA GLU A 90 -12.88 7.83 -8.11
C GLU A 90 -12.90 6.44 -8.72
N PHE A 91 -13.30 5.45 -7.95
CA PHE A 91 -13.42 4.07 -8.43
C PHE A 91 -14.41 3.96 -9.57
N GLN A 92 -15.59 4.59 -9.43
CA GLN A 92 -16.60 4.59 -10.48
C GLN A 92 -16.14 5.31 -11.74
N GLU A 93 -15.45 6.44 -11.60
CA GLU A 93 -14.93 7.19 -12.74
C GLU A 93 -13.91 6.36 -13.52
N LYS A 94 -13.01 5.67 -12.82
CA LYS A 94 -12.06 4.79 -13.47
C LYS A 94 -12.73 3.59 -14.13
N GLY A 95 -13.78 3.07 -13.52
CA GLY A 95 -14.57 2.01 -14.11
C GLY A 95 -15.23 2.42 -15.43
N LYS A 96 -15.77 3.64 -15.49
CA LYS A 96 -16.32 4.19 -16.72
C LYS A 96 -15.28 4.35 -17.80
N GLY A 97 -14.10 4.88 -17.44
CA GLY A 97 -13.00 5.03 -18.38
C GLY A 97 -12.50 3.69 -18.92
N ALA A 98 -12.57 2.64 -18.11
CA ALA A 98 -12.17 1.30 -18.51
C ALA A 98 -13.26 0.56 -19.31
N GLY A 99 -14.52 0.99 -19.20
CA GLY A 99 -15.65 0.27 -19.81
C GLY A 99 -15.51 0.11 -21.31
N GLU A 100 -15.13 1.16 -22.00
CA GLU A 100 -14.93 1.13 -23.47
C GLU A 100 -13.80 0.16 -23.84
N ILE A 101 -12.72 0.17 -23.07
CA ILE A 101 -11.59 -0.72 -23.27
C ILE A 101 -12.02 -2.17 -23.02
N LEU A 102 -12.80 -2.39 -21.96
CA LEU A 102 -13.32 -3.70 -21.61
C LEU A 102 -14.20 -4.27 -22.72
N ASP A 103 -15.07 -3.46 -23.31
CA ASP A 103 -15.95 -3.87 -24.40
C ASP A 103 -15.15 -4.30 -25.62
N ARG A 104 -14.06 -3.60 -25.93
CA ARG A 104 -13.18 -3.90 -27.05
C ARG A 104 -12.24 -5.07 -26.78
N PHE A 105 -11.75 -5.13 -25.53
CA PHE A 105 -10.82 -6.18 -25.11
C PHE A 105 -11.49 -7.54 -25.09
N GLY A 106 -12.73 -7.59 -24.59
CA GLY A 106 -13.48 -8.85 -24.50
C GLY A 106 -12.80 -9.85 -23.59
N ALA A 107 -13.23 -9.92 -22.32
CA ALA A 107 -12.70 -10.94 -21.42
C ALA A 107 -12.96 -12.33 -22.01
N PRO A 108 -12.00 -13.27 -21.95
CA PRO A 108 -12.24 -14.64 -22.37
C PRO A 108 -13.43 -15.20 -21.60
N ASN A 109 -14.42 -15.71 -22.34
CA ASN A 109 -15.51 -16.42 -21.70
C ASN A 109 -15.08 -17.87 -21.43
N ARG A 110 -15.94 -18.62 -20.75
CA ARG A 110 -15.63 -19.98 -20.38
C ARG A 110 -15.30 -20.87 -21.59
N ASP A 111 -16.02 -20.69 -22.69
CA ASP A 111 -15.80 -21.46 -23.91
C ASP A 111 -14.42 -21.19 -24.50
N GLU A 112 -13.98 -19.95 -24.48
CA GLU A 112 -12.66 -19.56 -24.94
C GLU A 112 -11.56 -20.17 -24.05
N ILE A 113 -11.78 -20.14 -22.74
CA ILE A 113 -10.84 -20.73 -21.78
C ILE A 113 -10.75 -22.24 -21.99
N ASP A 114 -11.90 -22.92 -22.11
CA ASP A 114 -11.95 -24.36 -22.35
C ASP A 114 -11.25 -24.72 -23.67
N ARG A 115 -11.44 -23.92 -24.69
CA ARG A 115 -10.79 -24.10 -25.99
C ARG A 115 -9.27 -23.93 -25.88
N MET A 116 -8.81 -22.94 -25.15
CA MET A 116 -7.38 -22.74 -24.93
C MET A 116 -6.75 -23.92 -24.19
N LEU A 117 -7.44 -24.49 -23.21
CA LEU A 117 -6.96 -25.61 -22.44
C LEU A 117 -6.90 -26.91 -23.30
N LEU A 118 -7.83 -27.05 -24.24
CA LEU A 118 -7.84 -28.20 -25.14
C LEU A 118 -6.72 -28.14 -26.20
N ASP A 119 -6.30 -26.96 -26.56
CA ASP A 119 -5.25 -26.73 -27.57
C ASP A 119 -3.84 -26.91 -27.01
N GLU A 120 -3.70 -26.99 -25.70
CA GLU A 120 -2.44 -27.30 -25.06
C GLU A 120 -2.15 -28.79 -25.09
#